data_583d9fc660a4f929f2ebc3b081224b5e
#
_entry.id   583d9fc660a4f929f2ebc3b081224b5e
#
_cell.length_a   1.000
_cell.length_b   1.000
_cell.length_c   1.000
_cell.angle_alpha   90.00
_cell.angle_beta   90.00
_cell.angle_gamma   90.00
#
_symmetry.space_group_name_H-M   'P 1'
#
loop_
_entity.id
_entity.type
_entity.pdbx_description
1 polymer ?
#
loop_
_entity_poly.entity_id
_entity_poly.type
_entity_poly.pdbx_seq_one_letter_code
_entity_poly.pdbx_strand_id
1 'polypeptide(L)'
;MPSNIASDPLLQPFRLKHLTLRNRLMSTAHEPAYPEDGMPKERYRRYHAEKAKGGIALTMTAGSAIVSRDSPAAFGNLHAYDDAIVPWLKELADECHGHGAAVMIQITHLGRRTNWNKADWLPVLSASPVREPAHRSFPKQAEDWDIERIVADYAAAAQRMQAAGLDGIEFEAYGHLMDAFWS
;
A
#
# COMPACT_ATOMS: atom_id res chain seq x y z
N MET A 1 10.06 27.55 -28.97
CA MET A 1 9.51 26.59 -29.94
C MET A 1 8.38 25.84 -29.21
N PRO A 2 7.17 25.71 -29.75
CA PRO A 2 6.18 24.88 -29.12
C PRO A 2 6.74 23.43 -29.12
N SER A 3 6.91 22.86 -27.94
CA SER A 3 7.26 21.46 -27.78
C SER A 3 6.18 20.62 -28.47
N ASN A 4 6.58 19.79 -29.43
CA ASN A 4 5.65 18.89 -30.09
C ASN A 4 5.24 17.81 -29.07
N ILE A 5 4.16 18.06 -28.31
CA ILE A 5 3.62 17.19 -27.26
C ILE A 5 3.45 15.75 -27.78
N ALA A 6 3.16 15.58 -29.07
CA ALA A 6 3.01 14.26 -29.70
C ALA A 6 4.32 13.45 -29.73
N SER A 7 5.48 14.07 -29.62
CA SER A 7 6.79 13.39 -29.62
C SER A 7 7.46 13.32 -28.25
N ASP A 8 6.83 13.84 -27.18
CA ASP A 8 7.36 13.77 -25.84
C ASP A 8 7.34 12.31 -25.34
N PRO A 9 8.50 11.70 -25.02
CA PRO A 9 8.58 10.31 -24.58
C PRO A 9 7.82 10.04 -23.27
N LEU A 10 7.63 11.04 -22.39
CA LEU A 10 6.85 10.89 -21.16
C LEU A 10 5.36 10.69 -21.43
N LEU A 11 4.86 11.24 -22.53
CA LEU A 11 3.45 11.19 -22.91
C LEU A 11 3.12 10.00 -23.82
N GLN A 12 4.12 9.18 -24.19
CA GLN A 12 3.89 7.98 -25.00
C GLN A 12 3.39 6.83 -24.14
N PRO A 13 2.51 5.96 -24.68
CA PRO A 13 2.06 4.76 -24.00
C PRO A 13 3.22 3.87 -23.55
N PHE A 14 3.03 3.20 -22.44
CA PHE A 14 4.00 2.26 -21.88
C PHE A 14 3.35 0.94 -21.51
N ARG A 15 3.94 -0.16 -21.93
CA ARG A 15 3.47 -1.50 -21.57
C ARG A 15 4.17 -1.99 -20.30
N LEU A 16 3.38 -2.21 -19.26
CA LEU A 16 3.82 -2.80 -18.00
C LEU A 16 3.14 -4.16 -17.84
N LYS A 17 3.83 -5.26 -18.21
CA LYS A 17 3.26 -6.63 -18.21
C LYS A 17 1.92 -6.68 -18.96
N HIS A 18 0.81 -6.90 -18.24
CA HIS A 18 -0.54 -6.97 -18.79
C HIS A 18 -1.21 -5.60 -18.99
N LEU A 19 -0.66 -4.54 -18.38
CA LEU A 19 -1.20 -3.20 -18.46
C LEU A 19 -0.63 -2.42 -19.65
N THR A 20 -1.48 -1.63 -20.30
CA THR A 20 -1.05 -0.58 -21.23
C THR A 20 -1.37 0.77 -20.61
N LEU A 21 -0.35 1.41 -20.08
CA LEU A 21 -0.45 2.73 -19.49
C LEU A 21 -0.49 3.80 -20.58
N ARG A 22 -1.39 4.78 -20.45
CA ARG A 22 -1.58 5.86 -21.45
C ARG A 22 -0.37 6.79 -21.61
N ASN A 23 0.50 6.84 -20.62
CA ASN A 23 1.75 7.60 -20.60
C ASN A 23 2.70 6.99 -19.55
N ARG A 24 3.87 7.61 -19.34
CA ARG A 24 4.91 7.13 -18.41
C ARG A 24 4.94 7.88 -17.09
N LEU A 25 3.84 8.54 -16.73
CA LEU A 25 3.72 9.28 -15.48
C LEU A 25 2.96 8.44 -14.45
N MET A 26 3.54 8.29 -13.27
CA MET A 26 2.91 7.63 -12.14
C MET A 26 3.08 8.43 -10.85
N SER A 27 2.11 8.30 -9.96
CA SER A 27 2.24 8.71 -8.57
C SER A 27 2.68 7.50 -7.76
N THR A 28 3.86 7.57 -7.15
CA THR A 28 4.37 6.53 -6.25
C THR A 28 3.52 6.44 -4.98
N ALA A 29 3.71 5.35 -4.23
CA ALA A 29 3.06 5.17 -2.95
C ALA A 29 3.36 6.33 -2.00
N HIS A 30 2.33 6.85 -1.38
CA HIS A 30 2.40 7.93 -0.41
C HIS A 30 1.24 7.79 0.59
N GLU A 31 1.55 7.85 1.88
CA GLU A 31 0.52 7.83 2.91
C GLU A 31 0.12 9.26 3.30
N PRO A 32 -1.03 9.74 2.83
CA PRO A 32 -1.50 11.10 3.11
C PRO A 32 -2.13 11.22 4.51
N ALA A 33 -2.21 10.15 5.28
CA ALA A 33 -2.92 10.05 6.55
C ALA A 33 -4.41 10.48 6.44
N TYR A 34 -5.06 10.12 5.34
CA TYR A 34 -6.49 10.33 5.08
C TYR A 34 -7.39 9.09 5.33
N PRO A 35 -6.89 7.88 5.61
CA PRO A 35 -7.78 6.80 5.99
C PRO A 35 -8.64 7.17 7.20
N GLU A 36 -9.87 6.70 7.17
CA GLU A 36 -10.82 6.79 8.27
C GLU A 36 -11.14 5.37 8.74
N ASP A 37 -10.83 5.04 9.98
CA ASP A 37 -10.96 3.68 10.55
C ASP A 37 -10.18 2.62 9.72
N GLY A 38 -9.06 3.00 9.13
CA GLY A 38 -8.26 2.13 8.27
C GLY A 38 -8.82 1.92 6.85
N MET A 39 -9.87 2.66 6.48
CA MET A 39 -10.54 2.53 5.18
C MET A 39 -10.27 3.74 4.28
N PRO A 40 -10.10 3.54 2.95
CA PRO A 40 -9.92 4.61 1.98
C PRO A 40 -11.27 5.22 1.59
N LYS A 41 -11.92 5.92 2.55
CA LYS A 41 -13.23 6.52 2.35
C LYS A 41 -13.15 7.69 1.35
N GLU A 42 -14.21 8.51 1.25
CA GLU A 42 -14.39 9.51 0.19
C GLU A 42 -13.20 10.45 0.02
N ARG A 43 -12.64 10.98 1.11
CA ARG A 43 -11.48 11.88 1.05
C ARG A 43 -10.26 11.23 0.42
N TYR A 44 -9.99 9.98 0.77
CA TYR A 44 -8.88 9.20 0.24
C TYR A 44 -9.08 8.90 -1.25
N ARG A 45 -10.29 8.43 -1.60
CA ARG A 45 -10.69 8.17 -2.99
C ARG A 45 -10.51 9.39 -3.87
N ARG A 46 -11.06 10.55 -3.47
CA ARG A 46 -10.95 11.81 -4.22
C ARG A 46 -9.51 12.26 -4.43
N TYR A 47 -8.64 12.06 -3.46
CA TYR A 47 -7.21 12.37 -3.60
C TYR A 47 -6.56 11.63 -4.77
N HIS A 48 -6.88 10.35 -4.97
CA HIS A 48 -6.38 9.58 -6.09
C HIS A 48 -7.12 9.86 -7.41
N ALA A 49 -8.43 10.07 -7.33
CA ALA A 49 -9.25 10.43 -8.49
C ALA A 49 -8.79 11.76 -9.13
N GLU A 50 -8.46 12.77 -8.34
CA GLU A 50 -7.94 14.04 -8.87
C GLU A 50 -6.58 13.88 -9.57
N LYS A 51 -5.71 12.99 -9.09
CA LYS A 51 -4.47 12.64 -9.79
C LYS A 51 -4.77 11.96 -11.15
N ALA A 52 -5.69 10.99 -11.15
CA ALA A 52 -6.10 10.30 -12.37
C ALA A 52 -6.71 11.26 -13.39
N LYS A 53 -7.59 12.15 -12.94
CA LYS A 53 -8.20 13.22 -13.74
C LYS A 53 -7.15 14.20 -14.28
N GLY A 54 -6.09 14.48 -13.51
CA GLY A 54 -4.94 15.29 -13.94
C GLY A 54 -4.08 14.64 -15.00
N GLY A 55 -4.35 13.39 -15.39
CA GLY A 55 -3.74 12.73 -16.55
C GLY A 55 -2.63 11.74 -16.28
N ILE A 56 -2.30 11.40 -15.02
CA ILE A 56 -1.33 10.34 -14.75
C ILE A 56 -1.84 8.99 -15.26
N ALA A 57 -0.94 8.11 -15.63
CA ALA A 57 -1.30 6.78 -16.14
C ALA A 57 -1.48 5.74 -15.04
N LEU A 58 -0.84 5.92 -13.90
CA LEU A 58 -0.94 5.03 -12.76
C LEU A 58 -0.88 5.82 -11.46
N THR A 59 -1.78 5.53 -10.54
CA THR A 59 -1.68 5.99 -9.16
C THR A 59 -1.45 4.80 -8.23
N MET A 60 -0.46 4.93 -7.34
CA MET A 60 -0.23 3.95 -6.30
C MET A 60 -0.80 4.47 -4.99
N THR A 61 -1.71 3.70 -4.41
CA THR A 61 -2.33 4.03 -3.14
C THR A 61 -1.48 3.51 -1.99
N ALA A 62 -1.74 4.01 -0.82
CA ALA A 62 -1.06 3.75 0.44
C ALA A 62 0.46 3.99 0.36
N GLY A 63 1.01 4.50 1.36
CA GLY A 63 2.37 4.25 1.76
C GLY A 63 2.22 3.31 2.93
N SER A 64 2.39 2.00 2.69
CA SER A 64 2.33 0.99 3.75
C SER A 64 0.92 0.61 4.24
N ALA A 65 0.03 0.09 3.36
CA ALA A 65 -1.18 -0.59 3.82
C ALA A 65 -0.80 -1.85 4.61
N ILE A 66 -1.29 -1.97 5.84
CA ILE A 66 -0.87 -3.04 6.76
C ILE A 66 -1.63 -4.34 6.50
N VAL A 67 -0.89 -5.44 6.38
CA VAL A 67 -1.44 -6.76 5.99
C VAL A 67 -1.88 -7.61 7.18
N SER A 68 -1.51 -7.25 8.41
CA SER A 68 -1.73 -8.06 9.61
C SER A 68 -2.11 -7.19 10.81
N ARG A 69 -2.91 -7.72 11.75
CA ARG A 69 -3.36 -6.99 12.94
C ARG A 69 -2.24 -6.71 13.94
N ASP A 70 -1.20 -7.53 13.98
CA ASP A 70 -0.01 -7.32 14.79
C ASP A 70 1.01 -6.36 14.15
N SER A 71 0.63 -5.73 13.05
CA SER A 71 1.32 -4.58 12.47
C SER A 71 0.46 -3.32 12.66
N PRO A 72 0.38 -2.76 13.88
CA PRO A 72 -0.50 -1.62 14.12
C PRO A 72 -0.09 -0.40 13.31
N ALA A 73 -1.09 0.36 12.90
CA ALA A 73 -0.89 1.57 12.11
C ALA A 73 0.00 2.57 12.83
N ALA A 74 1.02 3.07 12.15
CA ALA A 74 1.93 4.08 12.69
C ALA A 74 1.34 5.50 12.59
N PHE A 75 0.60 5.78 11.52
CA PHE A 75 0.05 7.12 11.20
C PHE A 75 -1.17 7.07 10.26
N GLY A 76 -2.15 6.23 10.55
CA GLY A 76 -3.40 6.17 9.78
C GLY A 76 -3.28 5.33 8.51
N ASN A 77 -2.53 4.23 8.56
CA ASN A 77 -2.39 3.29 7.44
C ASN A 77 -3.72 2.60 7.10
N LEU A 78 -3.86 2.18 5.85
CA LEU A 78 -4.97 1.34 5.42
C LEU A 78 -4.88 -0.06 6.00
N HIS A 79 -6.02 -0.65 6.39
CA HIS A 79 -6.09 -2.00 6.96
C HIS A 79 -6.33 -3.04 5.85
N ALA A 80 -5.25 -3.44 5.14
CA ALA A 80 -5.33 -4.44 4.07
C ALA A 80 -5.66 -5.85 4.59
N TYR A 81 -5.63 -6.07 5.90
CA TYR A 81 -6.03 -7.32 6.55
C TYR A 81 -7.55 -7.46 6.74
N ASP A 82 -8.33 -6.38 6.56
CA ASP A 82 -9.77 -6.36 6.79
C ASP A 82 -10.55 -6.48 5.48
N ASP A 83 -11.50 -7.39 5.41
CA ASP A 83 -12.36 -7.57 4.24
C ASP A 83 -13.23 -6.33 3.95
N ALA A 84 -13.53 -5.54 4.99
CA ALA A 84 -14.27 -4.29 4.85
C ALA A 84 -13.60 -3.27 3.92
N ILE A 85 -12.30 -3.42 3.63
CA ILE A 85 -11.58 -2.54 2.71
C ILE A 85 -12.00 -2.72 1.25
N VAL A 86 -12.47 -3.92 0.88
CA VAL A 86 -12.73 -4.29 -0.53
C VAL A 86 -13.71 -3.34 -1.23
N PRO A 87 -14.91 -3.05 -0.68
CA PRO A 87 -15.85 -2.15 -1.35
C PRO A 87 -15.29 -0.73 -1.50
N TRP A 88 -14.55 -0.22 -0.52
CA TRP A 88 -13.94 1.11 -0.59
C TRP A 88 -12.85 1.22 -1.65
N LEU A 89 -11.98 0.20 -1.73
CA LEU A 89 -10.95 0.13 -2.78
C LEU A 89 -11.57 -0.06 -4.16
N LYS A 90 -12.68 -0.82 -4.25
CA LYS A 90 -13.39 -0.97 -5.51
C LYS A 90 -13.91 0.36 -6.04
N GLU A 91 -14.57 1.15 -5.20
CA GLU A 91 -15.02 2.49 -5.59
C GLU A 91 -13.87 3.39 -6.03
N LEU A 92 -12.72 3.31 -5.35
CA LEU A 92 -11.51 4.07 -5.71
C LEU A 92 -10.96 3.61 -7.07
N ALA A 93 -10.86 2.31 -7.29
CA ALA A 93 -10.38 1.75 -8.54
C ALA A 93 -11.31 2.14 -9.70
N ASP A 94 -12.62 1.95 -9.54
CA ASP A 94 -13.62 2.27 -10.57
C ASP A 94 -13.54 3.76 -10.96
N GLU A 95 -13.40 4.69 -9.99
CA GLU A 95 -13.30 6.12 -10.27
C GLU A 95 -12.00 6.48 -11.00
N CYS A 96 -10.86 5.93 -10.58
CA CYS A 96 -9.58 6.16 -11.24
C CYS A 96 -9.54 5.55 -12.65
N HIS A 97 -10.07 4.33 -12.83
CA HIS A 97 -10.22 3.68 -14.13
C HIS A 97 -11.13 4.50 -15.06
N GLY A 98 -12.21 5.09 -14.53
CA GLY A 98 -13.08 6.00 -15.28
C GLY A 98 -12.34 7.22 -15.85
N HIS A 99 -11.24 7.63 -15.23
CA HIS A 99 -10.31 8.65 -15.71
C HIS A 99 -9.13 8.10 -16.49
N GLY A 100 -9.07 6.80 -16.77
CA GLY A 100 -8.03 6.15 -17.57
C GLY A 100 -6.69 5.96 -16.86
N ALA A 101 -6.67 5.94 -15.55
CA ALA A 101 -5.48 5.62 -14.77
C ALA A 101 -5.58 4.23 -14.15
N ALA A 102 -4.51 3.45 -14.23
CA ALA A 102 -4.37 2.22 -13.48
C ALA A 102 -4.18 2.51 -11.97
N VAL A 103 -4.55 1.55 -11.12
CA VAL A 103 -4.46 1.67 -9.65
C VAL A 103 -3.68 0.50 -9.08
N MET A 104 -2.61 0.80 -8.36
CA MET A 104 -1.87 -0.16 -7.56
C MET A 104 -1.90 0.24 -6.08
N ILE A 105 -1.55 -0.68 -5.21
CA ILE A 105 -1.45 -0.44 -3.77
C ILE A 105 -0.13 -1.00 -3.22
N GLN A 106 0.48 -0.24 -2.31
CA GLN A 106 1.64 -0.72 -1.56
C GLN A 106 1.16 -1.39 -0.27
N ILE A 107 1.58 -2.63 -0.04
CA ILE A 107 1.26 -3.41 1.15
C ILE A 107 2.52 -3.75 1.95
N THR A 108 2.37 -3.84 3.27
CA THR A 108 3.48 -4.07 4.18
C THR A 108 3.06 -4.71 5.51
N HIS A 109 4.05 -5.25 6.21
CA HIS A 109 4.02 -5.45 7.65
C HIS A 109 5.10 -4.56 8.26
N LEU A 110 4.71 -3.58 9.10
CA LEU A 110 5.61 -2.56 9.63
C LEU A 110 6.71 -3.12 10.54
N GLY A 111 6.53 -4.35 11.04
CA GLY A 111 7.48 -4.95 11.97
C GLY A 111 7.62 -4.09 13.23
N ARG A 112 8.86 -3.88 13.66
CA ARG A 112 9.17 -3.04 14.84
C ARG A 112 9.04 -1.53 14.60
N ARG A 113 8.84 -1.06 13.35
CA ARG A 113 8.69 0.36 13.03
C ARG A 113 7.27 0.88 13.23
N THR A 114 6.70 0.56 14.37
CA THR A 114 5.36 0.97 14.79
C THR A 114 5.28 1.08 16.30
N ASN A 115 4.16 1.61 16.80
CA ASN A 115 3.86 1.62 18.22
C ASN A 115 3.06 0.37 18.63
N TRP A 116 2.95 0.13 19.92
CA TRP A 116 2.07 -0.89 20.45
C TRP A 116 0.62 -0.66 20.02
N ASN A 117 -0.03 -1.72 19.59
CA ASN A 117 -1.47 -1.73 19.49
C ASN A 117 -2.10 -1.82 20.89
N LYS A 118 -2.68 -0.72 21.34
CA LYS A 118 -3.28 -0.65 22.67
C LYS A 118 -4.62 -1.41 22.76
N ALA A 119 -5.25 -1.68 21.62
CA ALA A 119 -6.55 -2.36 21.58
C ALA A 119 -6.40 -3.88 21.69
N ASP A 120 -5.48 -4.46 20.93
CA ASP A 120 -5.36 -5.92 20.80
C ASP A 120 -4.23 -6.54 21.63
N TRP A 121 -3.36 -5.71 22.22
CA TRP A 121 -2.20 -6.16 23.02
C TRP A 121 -1.25 -7.13 22.29
N LEU A 122 -1.31 -7.14 20.96
CA LEU A 122 -0.44 -7.98 20.16
C LEU A 122 0.99 -7.42 20.18
N PRO A 123 2.00 -8.29 20.33
CA PRO A 123 3.38 -7.85 20.28
C PRO A 123 3.74 -7.43 18.87
N VAL A 124 4.52 -6.36 18.72
CA VAL A 124 5.17 -6.06 17.44
C VAL A 124 6.25 -7.11 17.16
N LEU A 125 6.43 -7.47 15.90
CA LEU A 125 7.37 -8.51 15.47
C LEU A 125 8.61 -7.95 14.79
N SER A 126 9.73 -8.67 14.91
CA SER A 126 10.94 -8.43 14.13
C SER A 126 11.74 -9.73 13.99
N ALA A 127 12.75 -9.75 13.10
CA ALA A 127 13.70 -10.86 12.99
C ALA A 127 14.52 -11.08 14.28
N SER A 128 14.67 -10.04 15.12
CA SER A 128 15.39 -10.10 16.38
C SER A 128 14.75 -9.19 17.43
N PRO A 129 14.92 -9.47 18.75
CA PRO A 129 14.31 -8.68 19.83
C PRO A 129 15.05 -7.35 20.10
N VAL A 130 15.54 -6.71 19.05
CA VAL A 130 16.28 -5.45 19.14
C VAL A 130 15.31 -4.27 19.08
N ARG A 131 15.36 -3.41 20.11
CA ARG A 131 14.52 -2.21 20.21
C ARG A 131 14.70 -1.29 19.00
N GLU A 132 13.59 -0.84 18.45
CA GLU A 132 13.59 0.16 17.39
C GLU A 132 13.80 1.57 17.98
N PRO A 133 14.82 2.34 17.48
CA PRO A 133 15.20 3.60 18.13
C PRO A 133 14.17 4.73 18.02
N ALA A 134 13.49 4.85 16.88
CA ALA A 134 12.58 5.96 16.59
C ALA A 134 11.22 5.82 17.31
N HIS A 135 10.57 4.67 17.15
CA HIS A 135 9.26 4.38 17.75
C HIS A 135 9.36 3.76 19.13
N ARG A 136 10.57 3.33 19.51
CA ARG A 136 10.91 2.79 20.84
C ARG A 136 10.22 1.49 21.22
N SER A 137 9.60 0.79 20.28
CA SER A 137 8.99 -0.51 20.53
C SER A 137 10.04 -1.60 20.78
N PHE A 138 9.71 -2.55 21.68
CA PHE A 138 10.48 -3.77 21.89
C PHE A 138 9.74 -4.89 21.19
N PRO A 139 10.28 -5.41 20.07
CA PRO A 139 9.61 -6.47 19.34
C PRO A 139 9.79 -7.82 20.00
N LYS A 140 8.82 -8.71 19.80
CA LYS A 140 9.01 -10.15 19.90
C LYS A 140 9.84 -10.60 18.70
N GLN A 141 10.81 -11.49 18.89
CA GLN A 141 11.44 -12.19 17.77
C GLN A 141 10.40 -13.10 17.10
N ALA A 142 10.31 -13.01 15.78
CA ALA A 142 9.40 -13.83 15.00
C ALA A 142 9.86 -15.30 15.03
N GLU A 143 8.94 -16.21 15.29
CA GLU A 143 9.11 -17.65 15.22
C GLU A 143 8.57 -18.16 13.88
N ASP A 144 8.88 -19.39 13.52
CA ASP A 144 8.47 -19.97 12.22
C ASP A 144 6.95 -19.84 11.98
N TRP A 145 6.13 -20.08 12.98
CA TRP A 145 4.68 -19.95 12.89
C TRP A 145 4.21 -18.48 12.70
N ASP A 146 4.94 -17.48 13.23
CA ASP A 146 4.67 -16.06 12.95
C ASP A 146 4.95 -15.77 11.47
N ILE A 147 6.05 -16.31 10.95
CA ILE A 147 6.47 -16.10 9.55
C ILE A 147 5.45 -16.74 8.60
N GLU A 148 5.05 -17.99 8.87
CA GLU A 148 4.04 -18.70 8.07
C GLU A 148 2.71 -17.93 8.03
N ARG A 149 2.25 -17.47 9.18
CA ARG A 149 1.04 -16.64 9.29
C ARG A 149 1.16 -15.35 8.49
N ILE A 150 2.27 -14.62 8.63
CA ILE A 150 2.49 -13.34 7.91
C ILE A 150 2.52 -13.55 6.40
N VAL A 151 3.13 -14.64 5.93
CA VAL A 151 3.09 -14.99 4.50
C VAL A 151 1.65 -15.21 4.03
N ALA A 152 0.84 -15.90 4.83
CA ALA A 152 -0.59 -16.08 4.55
C ALA A 152 -1.36 -14.76 4.58
N ASP A 153 -1.05 -13.86 5.52
CA ASP A 153 -1.66 -12.51 5.62
C ASP A 153 -1.37 -11.67 4.37
N TYR A 154 -0.13 -11.70 3.85
CA TYR A 154 0.21 -11.05 2.57
C TYR A 154 -0.58 -11.63 1.40
N ALA A 155 -0.72 -12.96 1.33
CA ALA A 155 -1.50 -13.60 0.29
C ALA A 155 -2.98 -13.23 0.37
N ALA A 156 -3.55 -13.21 1.57
CA ALA A 156 -4.94 -12.80 1.80
C ALA A 156 -5.17 -11.31 1.47
N ALA A 157 -4.22 -10.45 1.82
CA ALA A 157 -4.27 -9.03 1.43
C ALA A 157 -4.25 -8.88 -0.10
N ALA A 158 -3.36 -9.59 -0.81
CA ALA A 158 -3.30 -9.57 -2.27
C ALA A 158 -4.63 -10.04 -2.90
N GLN A 159 -5.30 -11.05 -2.34
CA GLN A 159 -6.61 -11.51 -2.80
C GLN A 159 -7.68 -10.42 -2.63
N ARG A 160 -7.67 -9.67 -1.52
CA ARG A 160 -8.59 -8.53 -1.32
C ARG A 160 -8.36 -7.43 -2.36
N MET A 161 -7.09 -7.12 -2.67
CA MET A 161 -6.74 -6.13 -3.69
C MET A 161 -7.24 -6.56 -5.07
N GLN A 162 -7.07 -7.82 -5.41
CA GLN A 162 -7.59 -8.41 -6.65
C GLN A 162 -9.13 -8.36 -6.69
N ALA A 163 -9.80 -8.72 -5.60
CA ALA A 163 -11.27 -8.66 -5.50
C ALA A 163 -11.81 -7.23 -5.62
N ALA A 164 -11.05 -6.23 -5.18
CA ALA A 164 -11.37 -4.82 -5.34
C ALA A 164 -11.11 -4.28 -6.76
N GLY A 165 -10.51 -5.07 -7.66
CA GLY A 165 -10.23 -4.68 -9.03
C GLY A 165 -9.00 -3.80 -9.20
N LEU A 166 -8.04 -3.84 -8.28
CA LEU A 166 -6.76 -3.17 -8.44
C LEU A 166 -5.89 -3.88 -9.49
N ASP A 167 -5.08 -3.10 -10.20
CA ASP A 167 -4.24 -3.58 -11.30
C ASP A 167 -2.93 -4.22 -10.83
N GLY A 168 -2.57 -4.05 -9.56
CA GLY A 168 -1.36 -4.65 -9.00
C GLY A 168 -1.10 -4.25 -7.56
N ILE A 169 -0.06 -4.89 -7.01
CA ILE A 169 0.45 -4.61 -5.67
C ILE A 169 1.96 -4.32 -5.73
N GLU A 170 2.43 -3.56 -4.75
CA GLU A 170 3.84 -3.36 -4.45
C GLU A 170 4.11 -3.82 -3.02
N PHE A 171 5.23 -4.48 -2.79
CA PHE A 171 5.68 -4.81 -1.45
C PHE A 171 6.62 -3.72 -0.94
N GLU A 172 6.24 -3.07 0.16
CA GLU A 172 7.16 -2.19 0.89
C GLU A 172 8.08 -3.04 1.75
N ALA A 173 9.32 -3.18 1.30
CA ALA A 173 10.32 -3.98 1.99
C ALA A 173 11.26 -3.13 2.85
N TYR A 174 11.55 -1.88 2.44
CA TYR A 174 12.54 -1.04 3.10
C TYR A 174 12.12 -0.59 4.50
N GLY A 175 12.98 -0.88 5.47
CA GLY A 175 12.82 -0.40 6.85
C GLY A 175 11.70 -1.07 7.66
N HIS A 176 10.98 -2.02 7.08
CA HIS A 176 9.86 -2.74 7.70
C HIS A 176 10.23 -4.19 8.05
N LEU A 177 9.24 -5.08 8.25
CA LEU A 177 9.53 -6.44 8.71
C LEU A 177 10.44 -7.22 7.78
N MET A 178 10.23 -7.15 6.46
CA MET A 178 11.07 -7.88 5.49
C MET A 178 12.53 -7.43 5.56
N ASP A 179 12.77 -6.12 5.66
CA ASP A 179 14.13 -5.56 5.77
C ASP A 179 14.89 -6.11 6.99
N ALA A 180 14.16 -6.35 8.09
CA ALA A 180 14.76 -6.87 9.32
C ALA A 180 15.33 -8.30 9.17
N PHE A 181 14.93 -9.05 8.12
CA PHE A 181 15.47 -10.37 7.82
C PHE A 181 16.64 -10.34 6.82
N TRP A 182 16.87 -9.20 6.17
CA TRP A 182 17.95 -9.02 5.20
C TRP A 182 19.19 -8.33 5.76
N SER A 183 19.10 -7.74 6.92
CA SER A 183 20.18 -6.96 7.56
C SER A 183 20.93 -7.74 8.63
#